data_f756795265210dc59ee7c280b9f83902
#
_entry.id   f756795265210dc59ee7c280b9f83902
#
_cell.length_a   1.000
_cell.length_b   1.000
_cell.length_c   1.000
_cell.angle_alpha   90.00
_cell.angle_beta   90.00
_cell.angle_gamma   90.00
#
_symmetry.space_group_name_H-M   'P 1'
#
loop_
_entity.id
_entity.type
_entity.pdbx_description
1 polymer ?
#
loop_
_entity_poly.entity_id
_entity_poly.type
_entity_poly.pdbx_seq_one_letter_code
_entity_poly.pdbx_strand_id
1 'polypeptide(L)'
;MRLKDKISLVTGSAGNIGACTAMRFAEEGATVILSDINKEGCKKTLQEIEDKRGRVDMILADLTREDDIIKLFSQVRKKYGRLDILANIAGGDYEPMVDLDEVSDEKMSYNIDVNLKSCIFCCREVAKIMKDQQYGKIINMASIAVKGNLGQLSYSAAKGGVSSFTRTLALTLGMYNINVNAIAPGLIEVDVIKNTIGPEMWKALKENQAASHPLGRIGQPIDVANCAVFLASDEASFITGQLIEVSGGSRL
;
A
#
# COMPACT_ATOMS: atom_id res chain seq x y z
N MET A 1 -10.30 -19.76 -1.59
CA MET A 1 -10.57 -18.33 -1.76
C MET A 1 -10.68 -17.69 -0.37
N ARG A 2 -9.62 -17.03 0.05
CA ARG A 2 -9.46 -16.46 1.41
C ARG A 2 -10.24 -15.17 1.62
N LEU A 3 -10.60 -14.47 0.53
CA LEU A 3 -11.30 -13.18 0.53
C LEU A 3 -12.68 -13.27 -0.17
N LYS A 4 -13.27 -14.46 -0.18
CA LYS A 4 -14.56 -14.70 -0.83
C LYS A 4 -15.61 -13.72 -0.33
N ASP A 5 -16.30 -13.05 -1.26
CA ASP A 5 -17.40 -12.10 -1.04
C ASP A 5 -17.02 -10.84 -0.22
N LYS A 6 -15.74 -10.58 -0.01
CA LYS A 6 -15.26 -9.32 0.58
C LYS A 6 -15.24 -8.19 -0.46
N ILE A 7 -15.52 -6.98 -0.02
CA ILE A 7 -15.34 -5.75 -0.81
C ILE A 7 -14.01 -5.13 -0.38
N SER A 8 -13.10 -4.92 -1.33
CA SER A 8 -11.78 -4.36 -1.07
C SER A 8 -11.51 -3.11 -1.89
N LEU A 9 -10.84 -2.12 -1.29
CA LEU A 9 -10.31 -0.95 -1.96
C LEU A 9 -8.77 -1.03 -1.92
N VAL A 10 -8.15 -0.91 -3.08
CA VAL A 10 -6.69 -0.88 -3.24
C VAL A 10 -6.30 0.46 -3.83
N THR A 11 -5.57 1.28 -3.07
CA THR A 11 -5.00 2.54 -3.56
C THR A 11 -3.65 2.31 -4.22
N GLY A 12 -3.22 3.19 -5.12
CA GLY A 12 -1.98 2.97 -5.88
C GLY A 12 -2.06 1.76 -6.82
N SER A 13 -3.27 1.44 -7.28
CA SER A 13 -3.57 0.22 -8.04
C SER A 13 -3.10 0.23 -9.50
N ALA A 14 -2.57 1.34 -9.98
CA ALA A 14 -1.88 1.43 -11.26
C ALA A 14 -0.38 1.06 -11.18
N GLY A 15 0.21 1.05 -9.97
CA GLY A 15 1.61 0.70 -9.74
C GLY A 15 1.82 -0.79 -9.51
N ASN A 16 3.05 -1.27 -9.69
CA ASN A 16 3.39 -2.71 -9.66
C ASN A 16 2.87 -3.45 -8.41
N ILE A 17 3.12 -2.91 -7.20
CA ILE A 17 2.68 -3.54 -5.93
C ILE A 17 1.16 -3.47 -5.80
N GLY A 18 0.56 -2.31 -6.10
CA GLY A 18 -0.88 -2.11 -6.00
C GLY A 18 -1.66 -2.96 -6.99
N ALA A 19 -1.23 -2.99 -8.27
CA ALA A 19 -1.82 -3.84 -9.30
C ALA A 19 -1.73 -5.32 -8.92
N CYS A 20 -0.56 -5.79 -8.49
CA CYS A 20 -0.37 -7.17 -8.06
C CYS A 20 -1.24 -7.52 -6.84
N THR A 21 -1.37 -6.60 -5.87
CA THR A 21 -2.26 -6.79 -4.71
C THR A 21 -3.72 -6.88 -5.13
N ALA A 22 -4.17 -6.00 -6.03
CA ALA A 22 -5.52 -6.00 -6.56
C ALA A 22 -5.85 -7.32 -7.29
N MET A 23 -4.94 -7.78 -8.16
CA MET A 23 -5.08 -9.07 -8.84
C MET A 23 -5.16 -10.23 -7.85
N ARG A 24 -4.28 -10.28 -6.85
CA ARG A 24 -4.30 -11.33 -5.83
C ARG A 24 -5.58 -11.31 -4.99
N PHE A 25 -6.10 -10.13 -4.64
CA PHE A 25 -7.38 -10.02 -3.93
C PHE A 25 -8.55 -10.55 -4.77
N ALA A 26 -8.58 -10.24 -6.07
CA ALA A 26 -9.58 -10.76 -6.99
C ALA A 26 -9.48 -12.30 -7.15
N GLU A 27 -8.29 -12.85 -7.30
CA GLU A 27 -8.03 -14.31 -7.36
C GLU A 27 -8.49 -15.02 -6.08
N GLU A 28 -8.43 -14.35 -4.93
CA GLU A 28 -8.93 -14.85 -3.64
C GLU A 28 -10.45 -14.60 -3.42
N GLY A 29 -11.14 -14.10 -4.44
CA GLY A 29 -12.61 -14.00 -4.47
C GLY A 29 -13.18 -12.67 -3.97
N ALA A 30 -12.36 -11.64 -3.75
CA ALA A 30 -12.85 -10.31 -3.43
C ALA A 30 -13.45 -9.60 -4.65
N THR A 31 -14.38 -8.68 -4.41
CA THR A 31 -14.68 -7.61 -5.36
C THR A 31 -13.70 -6.48 -5.09
N VAL A 32 -12.90 -6.11 -6.09
CA VAL A 32 -11.82 -5.16 -5.93
C VAL A 32 -12.19 -3.81 -6.52
N ILE A 33 -12.02 -2.75 -5.75
CA ILE A 33 -12.14 -1.37 -6.21
C ILE A 33 -10.72 -0.83 -6.38
N LEU A 34 -10.37 -0.50 -7.61
CA LEU A 34 -9.08 0.11 -7.96
C LEU A 34 -9.16 1.63 -7.76
N SER A 35 -8.16 2.21 -7.09
CA SER A 35 -8.06 3.66 -7.00
C SER A 35 -6.62 4.13 -7.22
N ASP A 36 -6.46 5.07 -8.14
CA ASP A 36 -5.20 5.72 -8.48
C ASP A 36 -5.48 7.05 -9.18
N ILE A 37 -4.48 7.90 -9.32
CA ILE A 37 -4.52 9.09 -10.17
C ILE A 37 -4.26 8.72 -11.65
N ASN A 38 -3.51 7.65 -11.90
CA ASN A 38 -3.16 7.14 -13.24
C ASN A 38 -4.29 6.27 -13.81
N LYS A 39 -5.16 6.91 -14.60
CA LYS A 39 -6.30 6.25 -15.22
C LYS A 39 -5.91 5.08 -16.13
N GLU A 40 -4.88 5.25 -16.95
CA GLU A 40 -4.51 4.23 -17.94
C GLU A 40 -3.87 3.00 -17.26
N GLY A 41 -3.07 3.21 -16.23
CA GLY A 41 -2.56 2.12 -15.39
C GLY A 41 -3.69 1.35 -14.69
N CYS A 42 -4.68 2.06 -14.13
CA CYS A 42 -5.87 1.42 -13.56
C CYS A 42 -6.67 0.60 -14.57
N LYS A 43 -6.85 1.11 -15.79
CA LYS A 43 -7.54 0.36 -16.86
C LYS A 43 -6.82 -0.93 -17.21
N LYS A 44 -5.48 -0.90 -17.26
CA LYS A 44 -4.68 -2.10 -17.49
C LYS A 44 -4.91 -3.14 -16.40
N THR A 45 -4.81 -2.74 -15.13
CA THR A 45 -5.07 -3.63 -13.98
C THR A 45 -6.50 -4.16 -14.00
N LEU A 46 -7.48 -3.31 -14.34
CA LEU A 46 -8.88 -3.70 -14.46
C LEU A 46 -9.05 -4.79 -15.50
N GLN A 47 -8.51 -4.58 -16.72
CA GLN A 47 -8.59 -5.55 -17.81
C GLN A 47 -7.96 -6.89 -17.42
N GLU A 48 -6.78 -6.87 -16.79
CA GLU A 48 -6.09 -8.09 -16.33
C GLU A 48 -6.91 -8.90 -15.31
N ILE A 49 -7.69 -8.21 -14.46
CA ILE A 49 -8.60 -8.87 -13.50
C ILE A 49 -9.84 -9.43 -14.21
N GLU A 50 -10.43 -8.67 -15.15
CA GLU A 50 -11.61 -9.11 -15.92
C GLU A 50 -11.29 -10.32 -16.82
N ASP A 51 -10.12 -10.34 -17.46
CA ASP A 51 -9.65 -11.46 -18.29
C ASP A 51 -9.57 -12.79 -17.49
N LYS A 52 -9.31 -12.68 -16.19
CA LYS A 52 -9.34 -13.80 -15.23
C LYS A 52 -10.72 -14.02 -14.57
N ARG A 53 -11.76 -13.35 -15.07
CA ARG A 53 -13.13 -13.38 -14.53
C ARG A 53 -13.25 -12.93 -13.08
N GLY A 54 -12.34 -12.06 -12.62
CA GLY A 54 -12.41 -11.39 -11.32
C GLY A 54 -13.48 -10.29 -11.31
N ARG A 55 -13.95 -9.95 -10.11
CA ARG A 55 -14.90 -8.83 -9.90
C ARG A 55 -14.11 -7.57 -9.59
N VAL A 56 -14.19 -6.57 -10.44
CA VAL A 56 -13.41 -5.34 -10.32
C VAL A 56 -14.22 -4.11 -10.71
N ASP A 57 -13.89 -2.99 -10.09
CA ASP A 57 -14.40 -1.67 -10.38
C ASP A 57 -13.26 -0.64 -10.28
N MET A 58 -13.46 0.57 -10.77
CA MET A 58 -12.45 1.62 -10.74
C MET A 58 -13.07 2.96 -10.33
N ILE A 59 -12.46 3.62 -9.33
CA ILE A 59 -12.79 4.97 -8.90
C ILE A 59 -11.48 5.77 -8.80
N LEU A 60 -11.28 6.72 -9.70
CA LEU A 60 -10.08 7.55 -9.72
C LEU A 60 -10.12 8.58 -8.59
N ALA A 61 -8.98 8.80 -7.95
CA ALA A 61 -8.81 9.82 -6.91
C ALA A 61 -7.36 10.28 -6.82
N ASP A 62 -7.16 11.57 -6.61
CA ASP A 62 -5.90 12.14 -6.17
C ASP A 62 -5.89 12.15 -4.64
N LEU A 63 -5.09 11.25 -4.04
CA LEU A 63 -5.05 11.08 -2.59
C LEU A 63 -4.25 12.18 -1.85
N THR A 64 -3.63 13.11 -2.55
CA THR A 64 -3.08 14.33 -1.95
C THR A 64 -4.17 15.36 -1.66
N ARG A 65 -5.38 15.17 -2.21
CA ARG A 65 -6.55 16.05 -2.07
C ARG A 65 -7.61 15.43 -1.18
N GLU A 66 -7.87 16.05 -0.05
CA GLU A 66 -8.85 15.56 0.93
C GLU A 66 -10.25 15.38 0.33
N ASP A 67 -10.69 16.34 -0.50
CA ASP A 67 -12.01 16.27 -1.17
C ASP A 67 -12.16 15.04 -2.06
N ASP A 68 -11.10 14.63 -2.74
CA ASP A 68 -11.14 13.45 -3.63
C ASP A 68 -11.19 12.17 -2.80
N ILE A 69 -10.49 12.12 -1.66
CA ILE A 69 -10.61 11.01 -0.71
C ILE A 69 -12.05 10.90 -0.18
N ILE A 70 -12.65 12.00 0.26
CA ILE A 70 -14.04 12.00 0.74
C ILE A 70 -15.00 11.50 -0.34
N LYS A 71 -14.85 11.98 -1.58
CA LYS A 71 -15.66 11.53 -2.73
C LYS A 71 -15.48 10.04 -3.02
N LEU A 72 -14.23 9.54 -2.99
CA LEU A 72 -13.91 8.12 -3.19
C LEU A 72 -14.70 7.25 -2.22
N PHE A 73 -14.59 7.50 -0.91
CA PHE A 73 -15.26 6.67 0.10
C PHE A 73 -16.78 6.86 0.10
N SER A 74 -17.29 8.05 -0.24
CA SER A 74 -18.72 8.29 -0.45
C SER A 74 -19.29 7.45 -1.60
N GLN A 75 -18.58 7.36 -2.73
CA GLN A 75 -18.97 6.53 -3.87
C GLN A 75 -18.94 5.03 -3.51
N VAL A 76 -17.90 4.57 -2.79
CA VAL A 76 -17.81 3.20 -2.29
C VAL A 76 -19.00 2.88 -1.40
N ARG A 77 -19.29 3.72 -0.40
CA ARG A 77 -20.43 3.54 0.51
C ARG A 77 -21.77 3.53 -0.24
N LYS A 78 -21.95 4.44 -1.19
CA LYS A 78 -23.19 4.52 -2.00
C LYS A 78 -23.40 3.27 -2.87
N LYS A 79 -22.33 2.74 -3.49
CA LYS A 79 -22.42 1.62 -4.43
C LYS A 79 -22.50 0.26 -3.75
N TYR A 80 -21.73 0.07 -2.68
CA TYR A 80 -21.54 -1.24 -2.05
C TYR A 80 -22.17 -1.36 -0.65
N GLY A 81 -22.46 -0.26 0.02
CA GLY A 81 -23.00 -0.22 1.38
C GLY A 81 -21.97 -0.61 2.47
N ARG A 82 -20.85 -1.24 2.06
CA ARG A 82 -19.80 -1.76 2.93
C ARG A 82 -18.41 -1.64 2.30
N LEU A 83 -17.37 -1.76 3.13
CA LEU A 83 -16.00 -1.94 2.70
C LEU A 83 -15.26 -2.80 3.73
N ASP A 84 -14.82 -3.99 3.34
CA ASP A 84 -14.24 -4.97 4.25
C ASP A 84 -12.72 -4.82 4.39
N ILE A 85 -12.06 -4.42 3.30
CA ILE A 85 -10.60 -4.36 3.22
C ILE A 85 -10.20 -3.03 2.60
N LEU A 86 -9.29 -2.31 3.28
CA LEU A 86 -8.56 -1.17 2.72
C LEU A 86 -7.08 -1.52 2.64
N ALA A 87 -6.51 -1.51 1.44
CA ALA A 87 -5.07 -1.60 1.21
C ALA A 87 -4.54 -0.24 0.74
N ASN A 88 -3.93 0.52 1.67
CA ASN A 88 -3.30 1.81 1.42
C ASN A 88 -1.91 1.59 0.83
N ILE A 89 -1.80 1.40 -0.49
CA ILE A 89 -0.54 1.11 -1.18
C ILE A 89 0.03 2.34 -1.88
N ALA A 90 -0.81 3.32 -2.22
CA ALA A 90 -0.36 4.56 -2.85
C ALA A 90 0.80 5.21 -2.09
N GLY A 91 1.80 5.66 -2.83
CA GLY A 91 2.98 6.29 -2.29
C GLY A 91 4.24 5.98 -3.10
N GLY A 92 5.30 6.66 -2.75
CA GLY A 92 6.62 6.52 -3.39
C GLY A 92 7.60 7.51 -2.80
N ASP A 93 8.88 7.42 -3.18
CA ASP A 93 9.89 8.40 -2.83
C ASP A 93 10.08 9.38 -3.99
N TYR A 94 9.79 10.63 -3.73
CA TYR A 94 9.84 11.73 -4.73
C TYR A 94 11.05 12.65 -4.54
N GLU A 95 11.90 12.33 -3.55
CA GLU A 95 13.15 13.05 -3.27
C GLU A 95 14.24 12.05 -2.85
N PRO A 96 14.58 11.06 -3.70
CA PRO A 96 15.58 10.08 -3.38
C PRO A 96 16.99 10.68 -3.46
N MET A 97 17.90 10.18 -2.58
CA MET A 97 19.33 10.49 -2.59
C MET A 97 19.64 11.99 -2.43
N VAL A 98 18.93 12.67 -1.51
CA VAL A 98 19.11 14.07 -1.18
C VAL A 98 19.93 14.23 0.11
N ASP A 99 20.84 15.18 0.15
CA ASP A 99 21.55 15.60 1.35
C ASP A 99 20.67 16.52 2.21
N LEU A 100 20.95 16.61 3.51
CA LEU A 100 20.09 17.30 4.47
C LEU A 100 19.88 18.79 4.15
N ASP A 101 20.95 19.46 3.70
CA ASP A 101 20.95 20.88 3.34
C ASP A 101 20.32 21.17 1.95
N GLU A 102 20.04 20.13 1.18
CA GLU A 102 19.40 20.20 -0.13
C GLU A 102 17.92 19.80 -0.12
N VAL A 103 17.36 19.44 1.05
CA VAL A 103 15.93 19.06 1.16
C VAL A 103 15.02 20.18 0.68
N SER A 104 14.19 19.87 -0.32
CA SER A 104 13.23 20.82 -0.88
C SER A 104 11.91 20.78 -0.09
N ASP A 105 11.42 21.94 0.35
CA ASP A 105 10.13 22.05 1.04
C ASP A 105 8.98 21.48 0.19
N GLU A 106 8.97 21.76 -1.09
CA GLU A 106 7.95 21.26 -2.03
C GLU A 106 7.94 19.73 -2.10
N LYS A 107 9.11 19.12 -2.32
CA LYS A 107 9.23 17.65 -2.46
C LYS A 107 9.01 16.95 -1.13
N MET A 108 9.54 17.50 -0.04
CA MET A 108 9.30 17.00 1.30
C MET A 108 7.80 17.02 1.63
N SER A 109 7.13 18.14 1.41
CA SER A 109 5.68 18.27 1.62
C SER A 109 4.91 17.27 0.78
N TYR A 110 5.26 17.09 -0.50
CA TYR A 110 4.64 16.10 -1.36
C TYR A 110 4.86 14.67 -0.87
N ASN A 111 6.08 14.32 -0.42
CA ASN A 111 6.37 13.02 0.19
C ASN A 111 5.51 12.76 1.44
N ILE A 112 5.32 13.76 2.29
CA ILE A 112 4.44 13.64 3.47
C ILE A 112 2.98 13.49 3.05
N ASP A 113 2.51 14.31 2.10
CA ASP A 113 1.12 14.29 1.65
C ASP A 113 0.75 12.94 1.02
N VAL A 114 1.57 12.43 0.11
CA VAL A 114 1.24 11.20 -0.63
C VAL A 114 1.46 9.92 0.18
N ASN A 115 2.42 9.88 1.11
CA ASN A 115 2.74 8.67 1.88
C ASN A 115 2.07 8.58 3.24
N LEU A 116 1.94 9.70 3.96
CA LEU A 116 1.44 9.71 5.34
C LEU A 116 0.04 10.30 5.43
N LYS A 117 -0.16 11.52 4.94
CA LYS A 117 -1.41 12.24 5.09
C LYS A 117 -2.55 11.56 4.32
N SER A 118 -2.28 11.07 3.09
CA SER A 118 -3.21 10.26 2.32
C SER A 118 -3.66 9.00 3.07
N CYS A 119 -2.69 8.28 3.67
CA CYS A 119 -2.95 7.08 4.47
C CYS A 119 -3.86 7.40 5.67
N ILE A 120 -3.56 8.48 6.41
CA ILE A 120 -4.37 8.92 7.56
C ILE A 120 -5.79 9.25 7.12
N PHE A 121 -5.98 10.00 6.05
CA PHE A 121 -7.30 10.41 5.57
C PHE A 121 -8.10 9.24 4.99
N CYS A 122 -7.49 8.33 4.24
CA CYS A 122 -8.14 7.10 3.81
C CYS A 122 -8.60 6.26 5.00
N CYS A 123 -7.75 6.10 6.02
CA CYS A 123 -8.11 5.41 7.26
C CYS A 123 -9.24 6.10 8.02
N ARG A 124 -9.26 7.44 8.07
CA ARG A 124 -10.34 8.22 8.68
C ARG A 124 -11.68 7.95 8.00
N GLU A 125 -11.71 7.96 6.68
CA GLU A 125 -12.96 7.77 5.94
C GLU A 125 -13.44 6.29 6.00
N VAL A 126 -12.52 5.32 5.85
CA VAL A 126 -12.93 3.91 5.94
C VAL A 126 -13.39 3.53 7.35
N ALA A 127 -12.82 4.13 8.40
CA ALA A 127 -13.22 3.85 9.78
C ALA A 127 -14.69 4.17 10.05
N LYS A 128 -15.27 5.17 9.38
CA LYS A 128 -16.71 5.48 9.46
C LYS A 128 -17.57 4.32 8.95
N ILE A 129 -17.14 3.66 7.88
CA ILE A 129 -17.84 2.52 7.26
C ILE A 129 -17.64 1.27 8.13
N MET A 130 -16.37 0.95 8.47
CA MET A 130 -16.01 -0.27 9.18
C MET A 130 -16.53 -0.30 10.63
N LYS A 131 -16.63 0.86 11.30
CA LYS A 131 -17.26 0.94 12.63
C LYS A 131 -18.75 0.60 12.60
N ASP A 132 -19.48 1.11 11.59
CA ASP A 132 -20.92 0.79 11.43
C ASP A 132 -21.13 -0.72 11.19
N GLN A 133 -20.20 -1.38 10.48
CA GLN A 133 -20.31 -2.82 10.16
C GLN A 133 -19.65 -3.74 11.19
N GLN A 134 -18.93 -3.21 12.21
CA GLN A 134 -18.21 -3.96 13.25
C GLN A 134 -17.23 -5.01 12.67
N TYR A 135 -16.58 -4.66 11.58
CA TYR A 135 -15.60 -5.49 10.89
C TYR A 135 -14.75 -4.65 9.94
N GLY A 136 -13.46 -4.96 9.86
CA GLY A 136 -12.59 -4.36 8.86
C GLY A 136 -11.15 -4.86 8.93
N LYS A 137 -10.46 -4.80 7.78
CA LYS A 137 -9.03 -5.07 7.64
C LYS A 137 -8.38 -3.88 6.95
N ILE A 138 -7.46 -3.22 7.63
CA ILE A 138 -6.69 -2.10 7.10
C ILE A 138 -5.24 -2.51 6.99
N ILE A 139 -4.67 -2.39 5.79
CA ILE A 139 -3.28 -2.71 5.49
C ILE A 139 -2.62 -1.44 4.97
N ASN A 140 -1.70 -0.89 5.75
CA ASN A 140 -0.95 0.31 5.40
C ASN A 140 0.40 -0.07 4.79
N MET A 141 0.86 0.67 3.77
CA MET A 141 2.15 0.45 3.15
C MET A 141 3.21 1.34 3.79
N ALA A 142 4.01 0.73 4.68
CA ALA A 142 5.24 1.31 5.23
C ALA A 142 6.44 1.04 4.28
N SER A 143 7.61 0.86 4.81
CA SER A 143 8.85 0.47 4.12
C SER A 143 9.89 0.09 5.18
N ILE A 144 10.91 -0.71 4.85
CA ILE A 144 12.08 -0.88 5.72
C ILE A 144 12.84 0.44 5.95
N ALA A 145 12.56 1.48 5.16
CA ALA A 145 13.06 2.84 5.37
C ALA A 145 12.68 3.43 6.74
N VAL A 146 11.71 2.85 7.45
CA VAL A 146 11.40 3.21 8.86
C VAL A 146 12.60 3.02 9.80
N LYS A 147 13.57 2.19 9.43
CA LYS A 147 14.85 1.98 10.13
C LYS A 147 15.91 3.04 9.76
N GLY A 148 15.56 4.02 8.93
CA GLY A 148 16.45 4.98 8.31
C GLY A 148 17.02 4.43 6.99
N ASN A 149 17.15 5.28 5.99
CA ASN A 149 17.81 4.97 4.74
C ASN A 149 18.56 6.21 4.22
N LEU A 150 19.81 6.03 3.80
CA LEU A 150 20.63 7.13 3.33
C LEU A 150 19.93 7.85 2.17
N GLY A 151 19.86 9.18 2.24
CA GLY A 151 19.27 10.03 1.20
C GLY A 151 17.75 9.95 1.07
N GLN A 152 17.03 9.23 1.94
CA GLN A 152 15.55 9.14 1.92
C GLN A 152 14.93 9.84 3.14
N LEU A 153 15.29 11.10 3.37
CA LEU A 153 14.99 11.82 4.62
C LEU A 153 13.48 11.97 4.86
N SER A 154 12.78 12.64 3.96
CA SER A 154 11.34 12.90 4.07
C SER A 154 10.51 11.61 3.89
N TYR A 155 10.95 10.71 3.01
CA TYR A 155 10.29 9.42 2.80
C TYR A 155 10.39 8.53 4.05
N SER A 156 11.58 8.40 4.66
CA SER A 156 11.77 7.64 5.91
C SER A 156 10.93 8.20 7.04
N ALA A 157 10.86 9.53 7.17
CA ALA A 157 9.99 10.19 8.15
C ALA A 157 8.50 9.86 7.92
N ALA A 158 8.03 9.94 6.65
CA ALA A 158 6.66 9.61 6.31
C ALA A 158 6.31 8.14 6.62
N LYS A 159 7.19 7.20 6.23
CA LYS A 159 6.97 5.76 6.47
C LYS A 159 7.12 5.37 7.94
N GLY A 160 7.97 6.06 8.71
CA GLY A 160 8.01 6.01 10.16
C GLY A 160 6.69 6.47 10.79
N GLY A 161 6.13 7.57 10.28
CA GLY A 161 4.81 8.07 10.65
C GLY A 161 3.70 7.05 10.39
N VAL A 162 3.68 6.40 9.22
CA VAL A 162 2.72 5.33 8.90
C VAL A 162 2.83 4.16 9.88
N SER A 163 4.06 3.75 10.26
CA SER A 163 4.27 2.67 11.22
C SER A 163 3.71 3.01 12.61
N SER A 164 3.99 4.20 13.12
CA SER A 164 3.47 4.69 14.41
C SER A 164 1.96 4.87 14.37
N PHE A 165 1.43 5.48 13.31
CA PHE A 165 0.00 5.67 13.09
C PHE A 165 -0.77 4.33 13.08
N THR A 166 -0.22 3.30 12.41
CA THR A 166 -0.81 1.96 12.36
C THR A 166 -1.04 1.38 13.75
N ARG A 167 -0.06 1.51 14.66
CA ARG A 167 -0.19 1.04 16.05
C ARG A 167 -1.28 1.77 16.81
N THR A 168 -1.28 3.11 16.72
CA THR A 168 -2.31 3.94 17.37
C THR A 168 -3.70 3.60 16.84
N LEU A 169 -3.83 3.43 15.52
CA LEU A 169 -5.10 3.13 14.89
C LEU A 169 -5.62 1.74 15.28
N ALA A 170 -4.73 0.75 15.42
CA ALA A 170 -5.07 -0.58 15.90
C ALA A 170 -5.67 -0.55 17.32
N LEU A 171 -5.06 0.24 18.22
CA LEU A 171 -5.60 0.44 19.57
C LEU A 171 -6.97 1.12 19.55
N THR A 172 -7.16 2.08 18.65
CA THR A 172 -8.40 2.86 18.53
C THR A 172 -9.55 2.05 17.96
N LEU A 173 -9.27 1.15 17.00
CA LEU A 173 -10.28 0.46 16.22
C LEU A 173 -10.52 -0.99 16.63
N GLY A 174 -9.67 -1.56 17.48
CA GLY A 174 -9.78 -2.95 17.91
C GLY A 174 -11.12 -3.32 18.57
N MET A 175 -11.70 -2.40 19.34
CA MET A 175 -13.02 -2.57 19.96
C MET A 175 -14.17 -2.72 18.95
N TYR A 176 -13.96 -2.33 17.69
CA TYR A 176 -14.92 -2.48 16.58
C TYR A 176 -14.62 -3.70 15.70
N ASN A 177 -13.77 -4.64 16.16
CA ASN A 177 -13.34 -5.81 15.40
C ASN A 177 -12.67 -5.43 14.07
N ILE A 178 -11.85 -4.37 14.09
CA ILE A 178 -11.08 -3.89 12.95
C ILE A 178 -9.59 -4.14 13.19
N ASN A 179 -8.96 -4.96 12.34
CA ASN A 179 -7.52 -5.17 12.37
C ASN A 179 -6.81 -4.11 11.52
N VAL A 180 -5.73 -3.55 12.05
CA VAL A 180 -4.91 -2.56 11.35
C VAL A 180 -3.45 -2.99 11.42
N ASN A 181 -2.85 -3.28 10.27
CA ASN A 181 -1.45 -3.68 10.17
C ASN A 181 -0.73 -2.92 9.08
N ALA A 182 0.59 -2.90 9.12
CA ALA A 182 1.42 -2.34 8.07
C ALA A 182 2.36 -3.41 7.49
N ILE A 183 2.64 -3.29 6.20
CA ILE A 183 3.68 -4.05 5.50
C ILE A 183 4.85 -3.10 5.25
N ALA A 184 6.06 -3.56 5.54
CA ALA A 184 7.31 -2.85 5.27
C ALA A 184 8.13 -3.62 4.22
N PRO A 185 7.92 -3.33 2.92
CA PRO A 185 8.73 -3.92 1.87
C PRO A 185 10.19 -3.50 1.96
N GLY A 186 11.10 -4.42 1.60
CA GLY A 186 12.47 -4.11 1.22
C GLY A 186 12.56 -3.56 -0.19
N LEU A 187 13.68 -3.80 -0.87
CA LEU A 187 13.79 -3.48 -2.29
C LEU A 187 12.93 -4.46 -3.10
N ILE A 188 11.90 -3.92 -3.74
CA ILE A 188 10.99 -4.67 -4.62
C ILE A 188 11.24 -4.27 -6.06
N GLU A 189 11.21 -5.24 -6.98
CA GLU A 189 11.36 -5.01 -8.42
C GLU A 189 10.12 -4.28 -8.96
N VAL A 190 10.27 -2.95 -9.12
CA VAL A 190 9.19 -2.08 -9.63
C VAL A 190 9.71 -1.23 -10.80
N ASP A 191 8.83 -0.99 -11.78
CA ASP A 191 9.20 -0.30 -13.02
C ASP A 191 9.66 1.15 -12.78
N VAL A 192 9.12 1.83 -11.78
CA VAL A 192 9.50 3.21 -11.47
C VAL A 192 10.99 3.32 -11.15
N ILE A 193 11.55 2.43 -10.34
CA ILE A 193 12.97 2.45 -10.01
C ILE A 193 13.80 2.11 -11.24
N LYS A 194 13.44 1.03 -11.95
CA LYS A 194 14.11 0.57 -13.16
C LYS A 194 14.17 1.66 -14.25
N ASN A 195 13.06 2.37 -14.45
CA ASN A 195 12.98 3.43 -15.46
C ASN A 195 13.75 4.70 -15.04
N THR A 196 13.86 4.96 -13.73
CA THR A 196 14.57 6.15 -13.21
C THR A 196 16.08 6.00 -13.35
N ILE A 197 16.64 4.83 -13.01
CA ILE A 197 18.11 4.64 -12.98
C ILE A 197 18.66 3.96 -14.24
N GLY A 198 17.80 3.46 -15.11
CA GLY A 198 18.17 2.78 -16.34
C GLY A 198 18.60 1.30 -16.15
N PRO A 199 18.66 0.52 -17.25
CA PRO A 199 18.80 -0.93 -17.18
C PRO A 199 20.11 -1.45 -16.62
N GLU A 200 21.24 -0.78 -16.93
CA GLU A 200 22.56 -1.22 -16.47
C GLU A 200 22.73 -0.97 -14.96
N MET A 201 22.38 0.25 -14.51
CA MET A 201 22.45 0.60 -13.09
C MET A 201 21.43 -0.23 -12.28
N TRP A 202 20.26 -0.50 -12.84
CA TRP A 202 19.28 -1.40 -12.24
C TRP A 202 19.84 -2.82 -12.05
N LYS A 203 20.53 -3.36 -13.07
CA LYS A 203 21.17 -4.69 -12.98
C LYS A 203 22.21 -4.75 -11.86
N ALA A 204 23.11 -3.76 -11.81
CA ALA A 204 24.13 -3.67 -10.76
C ALA A 204 23.51 -3.52 -9.36
N LEU A 205 22.49 -2.66 -9.23
CA LEU A 205 21.76 -2.49 -7.96
C LEU A 205 21.12 -3.80 -7.52
N LYS A 206 20.45 -4.51 -8.45
CA LYS A 206 19.77 -5.78 -8.17
C LYS A 206 20.77 -6.85 -7.69
N GLU A 207 21.91 -7.00 -8.36
CA GLU A 207 22.94 -7.96 -8.00
C GLU A 207 23.56 -7.64 -6.62
N ASN A 208 23.92 -6.38 -6.38
CA ASN A 208 24.48 -5.94 -5.10
C ASN A 208 23.49 -6.12 -3.93
N GLN A 209 22.23 -5.74 -4.15
CA GLN A 209 21.21 -5.89 -3.12
C GLN A 209 20.85 -7.36 -2.88
N ALA A 210 20.78 -8.18 -3.93
CA ALA A 210 20.53 -9.61 -3.79
C ALA A 210 21.61 -10.29 -2.94
N ALA A 211 22.88 -9.91 -3.13
CA ALA A 211 24.00 -10.44 -2.35
C ALA A 211 23.92 -10.07 -0.86
N SER A 212 23.31 -8.93 -0.52
CA SER A 212 23.13 -8.47 0.87
C SER A 212 21.85 -9.01 1.55
N HIS A 213 20.96 -9.66 0.79
CA HIS A 213 19.74 -10.24 1.35
C HIS A 213 19.95 -11.70 1.72
N PRO A 214 19.61 -12.16 2.93
CA PRO A 214 19.69 -13.57 3.33
C PRO A 214 19.02 -14.54 2.35
N LEU A 215 17.90 -14.13 1.70
CA LEU A 215 17.24 -14.96 0.70
C LEU A 215 17.85 -14.88 -0.71
N GLY A 216 18.98 -14.18 -0.90
CA GLY A 216 19.75 -14.14 -2.15
C GLY A 216 19.04 -13.49 -3.34
N ARG A 217 17.96 -12.74 -3.11
CA ARG A 217 17.22 -12.02 -4.15
C ARG A 217 16.56 -10.75 -3.63
N ILE A 218 16.25 -9.83 -4.51
CA ILE A 218 15.31 -8.75 -4.21
C ILE A 218 13.87 -9.27 -4.24
N GLY A 219 12.94 -8.54 -3.63
CA GLY A 219 11.54 -8.88 -3.60
C GLY A 219 10.84 -8.64 -4.94
N GLN A 220 9.72 -9.34 -5.15
CA GLN A 220 8.81 -9.14 -6.25
C GLN A 220 7.49 -8.55 -5.73
N PRO A 221 6.69 -7.83 -6.53
CA PRO A 221 5.38 -7.35 -6.12
C PRO A 221 4.49 -8.43 -5.51
N ILE A 222 4.60 -9.67 -6.00
CA ILE A 222 3.85 -10.81 -5.49
C ILE A 222 4.20 -11.18 -4.04
N ASP A 223 5.45 -10.96 -3.61
CA ASP A 223 5.85 -11.23 -2.23
C ASP A 223 5.06 -10.33 -1.25
N VAL A 224 4.89 -9.06 -1.63
CA VAL A 224 4.10 -8.07 -0.86
C VAL A 224 2.61 -8.38 -0.94
N ALA A 225 2.11 -8.68 -2.13
CA ALA A 225 0.70 -9.00 -2.36
C ALA A 225 0.23 -10.22 -1.57
N ASN A 226 1.05 -11.28 -1.46
CA ASN A 226 0.73 -12.47 -0.67
C ASN A 226 0.65 -12.15 0.83
N CYS A 227 1.51 -11.30 1.36
CA CYS A 227 1.41 -10.80 2.73
C CYS A 227 0.12 -9.98 2.93
N ALA A 228 -0.23 -9.13 1.96
CA ALA A 228 -1.47 -8.36 2.00
C ALA A 228 -2.72 -9.27 2.00
N VAL A 229 -2.75 -10.33 1.19
CA VAL A 229 -3.84 -11.33 1.21
C VAL A 229 -3.97 -11.99 2.59
N PHE A 230 -2.85 -12.40 3.19
CA PHE A 230 -2.86 -12.98 4.54
C PHE A 230 -3.44 -12.01 5.56
N LEU A 231 -2.94 -10.79 5.62
CA LEU A 231 -3.41 -9.77 6.57
C LEU A 231 -4.87 -9.33 6.32
N ALA A 232 -5.35 -9.41 5.07
CA ALA A 232 -6.74 -9.13 4.70
C ALA A 232 -7.70 -10.26 5.06
N SER A 233 -7.20 -11.48 5.27
CA SER A 233 -8.01 -12.65 5.55
C SER A 233 -8.36 -12.81 7.03
N ASP A 234 -9.32 -13.71 7.32
CA ASP A 234 -9.69 -14.05 8.69
C ASP A 234 -8.61 -14.88 9.40
N GLU A 235 -7.64 -15.45 8.67
CA GLU A 235 -6.45 -16.11 9.25
C GLU A 235 -5.60 -15.15 10.08
N ALA A 236 -5.63 -13.85 9.79
CA ALA A 236 -4.95 -12.80 10.54
C ALA A 236 -5.86 -12.10 11.58
N SER A 237 -6.98 -12.72 11.97
CA SER A 237 -7.98 -12.08 12.86
C SER A 237 -7.43 -11.65 14.22
N PHE A 238 -6.38 -12.31 14.72
CA PHE A 238 -5.73 -11.94 15.99
C PHE A 238 -4.41 -11.17 15.82
N ILE A 239 -4.15 -10.65 14.61
CA ILE A 239 -2.96 -9.84 14.28
C ILE A 239 -3.42 -8.40 14.04
N THR A 240 -2.98 -7.48 14.91
CA THR A 240 -3.26 -6.04 14.78
C THR A 240 -2.12 -5.20 15.36
N GLY A 241 -1.91 -4.00 14.83
CA GLY A 241 -0.84 -3.08 15.24
C GLY A 241 0.56 -3.49 14.80
N GLN A 242 0.70 -4.50 13.92
CA GLN A 242 2.00 -5.03 13.53
C GLN A 242 2.57 -4.35 12.30
N LEU A 243 3.90 -4.25 12.26
CA LEU A 243 4.70 -3.91 11.09
C LEU A 243 5.36 -5.21 10.59
N ILE A 244 4.90 -5.72 9.47
CA ILE A 244 5.41 -6.97 8.88
C ILE A 244 6.44 -6.63 7.80
N GLU A 245 7.68 -7.00 8.00
CA GLU A 245 8.74 -6.80 7.02
C GLU A 245 8.68 -7.88 5.93
N VAL A 246 8.57 -7.44 4.69
CA VAL A 246 8.67 -8.29 3.49
C VAL A 246 9.93 -7.87 2.75
N SER A 247 11.08 -8.27 3.29
CA SER A 247 12.40 -7.71 2.94
C SER A 247 13.44 -8.77 2.55
N GLY A 248 13.10 -10.07 2.58
CA GLY A 248 14.07 -11.14 2.35
C GLY A 248 15.17 -11.20 3.40
N GLY A 249 14.93 -10.64 4.60
CA GLY A 249 15.91 -10.53 5.69
C GLY A 249 16.86 -9.32 5.56
N SER A 250 16.61 -8.41 4.61
CA SER A 250 17.39 -7.18 4.50
C SER A 250 17.29 -6.36 5.78
N ARG A 251 18.43 -5.93 6.34
CA ARG A 251 18.52 -5.09 7.54
C ARG A 251 17.90 -5.72 8.81
N LEU A 252 18.09 -7.02 9.00
CA LEU A 252 17.81 -7.69 10.27
C LEU A 252 18.67 -7.12 11.39
#